data_1766c01ec86b64d7e198231ecb8a9774
#
_entry.id   1766c01ec86b64d7e198231ecb8a9774
#
_cell.length_a   1.000
_cell.length_b   1.000
_cell.length_c   1.000
_cell.angle_alpha   90.00
_cell.angle_beta   90.00
_cell.angle_gamma   90.00
#
_symmetry.space_group_name_H-M   'P 1'
#
loop_
_entity.id
_entity.type
_entity.pdbx_description
1 polymer ?
#
loop_
_entity_poly.entity_id
_entity_poly.type
_entity_poly.pdbx_seq_one_letter_code
_entity_poly.pdbx_strand_id
1 'polypeptide(L)'
;HAIFDKNTLNEAPFCDEKHLKKYSVKYDYILNKIKNSKGLIFLYSNFIDQGVLPLALVLEQNGFTRDRVDGEENLLEYSPNKKNGGGKRAPICYLCGNDIKNDVHNNENIKDYHIFKRAKYVIYYPDSKEIIKVTKEAALKKFSSSNNKYGKEVKIFIGTRAVSEGLDFKRIRQVHIID
;
A
#
# COMPACT_ATOMS: atom_id res chain seq x y z
N HIS A 1 0.36 -22.63 8.56
CA HIS A 1 0.08 -22.52 7.10
C HIS A 1 -1.39 -22.13 6.94
N ALA A 2 -1.68 -20.85 6.83
CA ALA A 2 -2.97 -20.40 6.34
C ALA A 2 -2.96 -20.67 4.83
N ILE A 3 -3.59 -21.76 4.42
CA ILE A 3 -3.85 -22.06 3.01
C ILE A 3 -4.95 -21.08 2.60
N PHE A 4 -4.57 -20.02 1.93
CA PHE A 4 -5.54 -19.18 1.23
C PHE A 4 -6.02 -19.95 0.00
N ASP A 5 -7.15 -20.62 0.14
CA ASP A 5 -7.84 -21.21 -0.98
C ASP A 5 -8.26 -20.10 -1.95
N LYS A 6 -7.84 -20.21 -3.23
CA LYS A 6 -8.21 -19.27 -4.29
C LYS A 6 -9.74 -19.08 -4.41
N ASN A 7 -10.51 -20.05 -4.00
CA ASN A 7 -11.98 -20.00 -4.05
C ASN A 7 -12.55 -19.16 -2.91
N THR A 8 -11.97 -19.18 -1.73
CA THR A 8 -12.41 -18.38 -0.57
C THR A 8 -12.10 -16.88 -0.76
N LEU A 9 -11.05 -16.54 -1.50
CA LEU A 9 -10.74 -15.16 -1.92
C LEU A 9 -11.78 -14.59 -2.91
N ASN A 10 -12.57 -15.45 -3.56
CA ASN A 10 -13.56 -15.03 -4.55
C ASN A 10 -14.94 -14.70 -3.94
N GLU A 11 -15.28 -15.18 -2.75
CA GLU A 11 -16.65 -15.08 -2.22
C GLU A 11 -16.87 -13.97 -1.19
N ALA A 12 -15.85 -13.56 -0.44
CA ALA A 12 -15.91 -12.40 0.43
C ALA A 12 -14.48 -11.89 0.67
N PRO A 13 -14.06 -10.83 0.01
CA PRO A 13 -12.71 -10.29 0.22
C PRO A 13 -12.60 -9.76 1.64
N PHE A 14 -12.17 -10.61 2.57
CA PHE A 14 -12.00 -10.26 3.99
C PHE A 14 -11.06 -9.06 4.19
N CYS A 15 -10.20 -8.77 3.22
CA CYS A 15 -9.34 -7.60 3.17
C CYS A 15 -10.03 -6.33 2.63
N ASP A 16 -11.26 -6.43 2.11
CA ASP A 16 -12.02 -5.26 1.62
C ASP A 16 -12.45 -4.38 2.79
N GLU A 17 -12.32 -3.06 2.67
CA GLU A 17 -12.65 -2.11 3.75
C GLU A 17 -14.06 -2.29 4.32
N LYS A 18 -15.04 -2.74 3.53
CA LYS A 18 -16.41 -2.97 3.99
C LYS A 18 -16.52 -4.10 5.00
N HIS A 19 -15.62 -5.06 4.93
CA HIS A 19 -15.64 -6.28 5.75
C HIS A 19 -14.48 -6.35 6.74
N LEU A 20 -13.40 -5.55 6.49
CA LEU A 20 -12.14 -5.63 7.22
C LEU A 20 -12.30 -5.51 8.73
N LYS A 21 -13.15 -4.61 9.20
CA LYS A 21 -13.44 -4.42 10.63
C LYS A 21 -13.91 -5.69 11.33
N LYS A 22 -14.64 -6.57 10.61
CA LYS A 22 -15.11 -7.85 11.15
C LYS A 22 -13.96 -8.83 11.43
N TYR A 23 -12.88 -8.73 10.65
CA TYR A 23 -11.75 -9.66 10.72
C TYR A 23 -10.55 -9.06 11.47
N SER A 24 -10.30 -7.76 11.32
CA SER A 24 -9.23 -7.07 12.00
C SER A 24 -9.54 -5.58 12.21
N VAL A 25 -9.89 -5.24 13.43
CA VAL A 25 -10.08 -3.83 13.84
C VAL A 25 -8.79 -3.03 13.66
N LYS A 26 -7.62 -3.67 13.90
CA LYS A 26 -6.30 -3.06 13.71
C LYS A 26 -6.07 -2.64 12.26
N TYR A 27 -6.25 -3.54 11.31
CA TYR A 27 -6.06 -3.22 9.88
C TYR A 27 -7.11 -2.26 9.35
N ASP A 28 -8.35 -2.35 9.81
CA ASP A 28 -9.41 -1.38 9.48
C ASP A 28 -9.01 0.03 9.93
N TYR A 29 -8.57 0.18 11.17
CA TYR A 29 -8.10 1.47 11.70
C TYR A 29 -6.92 2.03 10.89
N ILE A 30 -5.90 1.19 10.62
CA ILE A 30 -4.72 1.58 9.86
C ILE A 30 -5.11 2.02 8.45
N LEU A 31 -5.93 1.23 7.74
CA LEU A 31 -6.38 1.53 6.39
C LEU A 31 -7.10 2.88 6.33
N ASN A 32 -8.02 3.14 7.27
CA ASN A 32 -8.75 4.40 7.35
C ASN A 32 -7.81 5.59 7.60
N LYS A 33 -6.82 5.45 8.47
CA LYS A 33 -5.81 6.50 8.72
C LYS A 33 -4.95 6.76 7.49
N ILE A 34 -4.51 5.72 6.79
CA ILE A 34 -3.69 5.81 5.58
C ILE A 34 -4.44 6.52 4.45
N LYS A 35 -5.68 6.14 4.18
CA LYS A 35 -6.49 6.74 3.11
C LYS A 35 -6.68 8.25 3.30
N ASN A 36 -6.89 8.68 4.53
CA ASN A 36 -7.13 10.07 4.89
C ASN A 36 -5.85 10.89 5.14
N SER A 37 -4.68 10.30 4.98
CA SER A 37 -3.40 10.97 5.24
C SER A 37 -2.83 11.62 4.00
N LYS A 38 -2.25 12.80 4.19
CA LYS A 38 -1.39 13.47 3.20
C LYS A 38 0.07 13.28 3.60
N GLY A 39 0.90 12.75 2.69
CA GLY A 39 2.34 12.59 2.88
C GLY A 39 2.80 11.15 3.09
N LEU A 40 4.01 11.01 3.60
CA LEU A 40 4.71 9.74 3.72
C LEU A 40 4.28 8.96 4.96
N ILE A 41 4.11 7.66 4.80
CA ILE A 41 3.68 6.74 5.85
C ILE A 41 4.69 5.62 5.97
N PHE A 42 5.12 5.33 7.20
CA PHE A 42 5.94 4.19 7.53
C PHE A 42 5.15 3.16 8.33
N LEU A 43 5.13 1.94 7.83
CA LEU A 43 4.48 0.80 8.48
C LEU A 43 5.56 -0.20 8.88
N TYR A 44 5.49 -0.69 10.10
CA TYR A 44 6.48 -1.61 10.65
C TYR A 44 5.83 -2.86 11.20
N SER A 45 6.43 -4.01 10.88
CA SER A 45 6.13 -5.29 11.53
C SER A 45 7.38 -6.15 11.62
N ASN A 46 7.58 -6.83 12.76
CA ASN A 46 8.63 -7.84 12.90
C ASN A 46 8.35 -9.09 12.06
N PHE A 47 7.07 -9.35 11.76
CA PHE A 47 6.62 -10.58 11.12
C PHE A 47 6.28 -10.34 9.65
N ILE A 48 6.88 -11.13 8.76
CA ILE A 48 6.59 -11.07 7.32
C ILE A 48 5.22 -11.68 7.05
N ASP A 49 5.04 -12.95 7.40
CA ASP A 49 3.84 -13.71 7.04
C ASP A 49 2.57 -13.31 7.79
N GLN A 50 2.73 -12.80 9.03
CA GLN A 50 1.60 -12.44 9.91
C GLN A 50 1.35 -10.93 9.98
N GLY A 51 2.29 -10.11 9.51
CA GLY A 51 2.21 -8.66 9.54
C GLY A 51 2.30 -8.02 8.18
N VAL A 52 3.47 -8.11 7.52
CA VAL A 52 3.75 -7.41 6.26
C VAL A 52 2.86 -7.90 5.11
N LEU A 53 2.77 -9.21 4.89
CA LEU A 53 1.99 -9.77 3.77
C LEU A 53 0.49 -9.53 3.91
N PRO A 54 -0.16 -9.80 5.07
CA PRO A 54 -1.57 -9.47 5.25
C PRO A 54 -1.85 -7.98 5.05
N LEU A 55 -0.97 -7.10 5.53
CA LEU A 55 -1.12 -5.67 5.32
C LEU A 55 -1.02 -5.28 3.85
N ALA A 56 -0.06 -5.85 3.11
CA ALA A 56 0.08 -5.63 1.68
C ALA A 56 -1.17 -6.09 0.91
N LEU A 57 -1.75 -7.24 1.27
CA LEU A 57 -3.02 -7.72 0.71
C LEU A 57 -4.17 -6.74 1.00
N VAL A 58 -4.27 -6.23 2.23
CA VAL A 58 -5.26 -5.20 2.60
C VAL A 58 -5.08 -3.95 1.75
N LEU A 59 -3.86 -3.46 1.58
CA LEU A 59 -3.57 -2.28 0.76
C LEU A 59 -3.98 -2.51 -0.69
N GLU A 60 -3.57 -3.63 -1.29
CA GLU A 60 -3.87 -3.94 -2.69
C GLU A 60 -5.35 -4.15 -2.95
N GLN A 61 -6.05 -4.86 -2.06
CA GLN A 61 -7.50 -5.03 -2.15
C GLN A 61 -8.22 -3.69 -2.17
N ASN A 62 -7.69 -2.69 -1.47
CA ASN A 62 -8.27 -1.36 -1.36
C ASN A 62 -7.65 -0.32 -2.31
N GLY A 63 -7.03 -0.77 -3.40
CA GLY A 63 -6.62 0.05 -4.54
C GLY A 63 -5.23 0.65 -4.48
N PHE A 64 -4.42 0.34 -3.47
CA PHE A 64 -3.00 0.66 -3.50
C PHE A 64 -2.27 -0.24 -4.49
N THR A 65 -1.18 0.27 -5.04
CA THR A 65 -0.39 -0.44 -6.05
C THR A 65 1.03 -0.61 -5.55
N ARG A 66 1.61 -1.81 -5.69
CA ARG A 66 3.02 -2.02 -5.40
C ARG A 66 3.89 -1.24 -6.39
N ASP A 67 4.91 -0.53 -5.90
CA ASP A 67 5.89 0.11 -6.77
C ASP A 67 6.90 -0.95 -7.22
N ARG A 68 7.11 -1.06 -8.52
CA ARG A 68 7.97 -2.08 -9.13
C ARG A 68 9.47 -1.78 -9.02
N VAL A 69 9.87 -0.92 -8.13
CA VAL A 69 11.31 -0.63 -7.90
C VAL A 69 12.09 -1.89 -7.53
N ASP A 70 11.43 -2.84 -6.85
CA ASP A 70 12.00 -4.12 -6.47
C ASP A 70 11.86 -5.22 -7.54
N GLY A 71 11.32 -4.88 -8.72
CA GLY A 71 11.04 -5.83 -9.79
C GLY A 71 9.83 -6.73 -9.55
N GLU A 72 9.22 -6.65 -8.37
CA GLU A 72 8.10 -7.47 -7.96
C GLU A 72 6.76 -6.90 -8.42
N GLU A 73 5.83 -7.78 -8.73
CA GLU A 73 4.47 -7.42 -9.09
C GLU A 73 3.55 -7.31 -7.87
N ASN A 74 2.31 -6.86 -8.09
CA ASN A 74 1.30 -6.91 -7.05
C ASN A 74 1.03 -8.35 -6.60
N LEU A 75 0.68 -8.53 -5.33
CA LEU A 75 0.30 -9.82 -4.76
C LEU A 75 -1.07 -10.28 -5.28
N LEU A 76 -1.95 -9.32 -5.58
CA LEU A 76 -3.30 -9.58 -6.10
C LEU A 76 -3.38 -9.18 -7.57
N GLU A 77 -3.96 -10.06 -8.39
CA GLU A 77 -4.29 -9.76 -9.77
C GLU A 77 -5.49 -8.80 -9.86
N TYR A 78 -5.39 -7.83 -10.75
CA TYR A 78 -6.52 -6.99 -11.10
C TYR A 78 -7.41 -7.71 -12.12
N SER A 79 -8.64 -8.00 -11.75
CA SER A 79 -9.63 -8.59 -12.65
C SER A 79 -10.85 -7.67 -12.80
N PRO A 80 -10.91 -6.84 -13.85
CA PRO A 80 -12.01 -5.90 -14.07
C PRO A 80 -13.36 -6.59 -14.36
N ASN A 81 -13.34 -7.86 -14.76
CA ASN A 81 -14.51 -8.58 -15.27
C ASN A 81 -15.12 -9.59 -14.27
N LYS A 82 -14.63 -9.72 -13.05
CA LYS A 82 -15.23 -10.64 -12.08
C LYS A 82 -16.48 -10.01 -11.46
N LYS A 83 -17.64 -10.46 -11.91
CA LYS A 83 -18.99 -10.07 -11.42
C LYS A 83 -19.21 -10.32 -9.92
N ASN A 84 -18.38 -11.11 -9.27
CA ASN A 84 -18.54 -11.57 -7.88
C ASN A 84 -17.59 -10.88 -6.88
N GLY A 85 -17.08 -9.69 -7.17
CA GLY A 85 -16.35 -8.90 -6.17
C GLY A 85 -14.95 -9.41 -5.78
N GLY A 86 -14.47 -10.50 -6.34
CA GLY A 86 -13.21 -11.16 -6.01
C GLY A 86 -11.97 -10.57 -6.68
N GLY A 87 -11.92 -9.27 -6.91
CA GLY A 87 -10.78 -8.61 -7.53
C GLY A 87 -10.31 -7.41 -6.74
N LYS A 88 -9.04 -7.06 -6.92
CA LYS A 88 -8.45 -5.81 -6.46
C LYS A 88 -9.31 -4.63 -6.91
N ARG A 89 -9.56 -3.66 -6.02
CA ARG A 89 -10.24 -2.41 -6.37
C ARG A 89 -9.49 -1.60 -7.42
N ALA A 90 -10.20 -0.71 -8.10
CA ALA A 90 -9.58 0.29 -8.96
C ALA A 90 -8.49 1.06 -8.20
N PRO A 91 -7.38 1.44 -8.87
CA PRO A 91 -6.33 2.20 -8.23
C PRO A 91 -6.85 3.49 -7.61
N ILE A 92 -6.38 3.80 -6.40
CA ILE A 92 -6.73 5.03 -5.68
C ILE A 92 -5.63 6.09 -5.82
N CYS A 93 -6.02 7.34 -5.64
CA CYS A 93 -5.13 8.49 -5.69
C CYS A 93 -4.29 8.61 -4.42
N TYR A 94 -2.99 8.94 -4.58
CA TYR A 94 -2.08 9.16 -3.46
C TYR A 94 -2.48 10.35 -2.57
N LEU A 95 -3.18 11.34 -3.13
CA LEU A 95 -3.50 12.58 -2.44
C LEU A 95 -4.85 12.54 -1.72
N CYS A 96 -5.92 12.11 -2.41
CA CYS A 96 -7.27 12.11 -1.87
C CYS A 96 -7.84 10.74 -1.50
N GLY A 97 -7.17 9.63 -1.88
CA GLY A 97 -7.65 8.27 -1.61
C GLY A 97 -8.83 7.80 -2.47
N ASN A 98 -9.34 8.64 -3.38
CA ASN A 98 -10.43 8.29 -4.28
C ASN A 98 -9.90 7.58 -5.54
N ASP A 99 -10.76 6.82 -6.21
CA ASP A 99 -10.42 6.19 -7.48
C ASP A 99 -10.37 7.21 -8.65
N ILE A 100 -9.88 6.75 -9.80
CA ILE A 100 -9.70 7.60 -10.98
C ILE A 100 -11.01 8.16 -11.55
N LYS A 101 -12.15 7.52 -11.27
CA LYS A 101 -13.46 7.94 -11.80
C LYS A 101 -14.10 9.06 -10.98
N ASN A 102 -13.53 9.37 -9.81
CA ASN A 102 -14.05 10.42 -8.95
C ASN A 102 -13.92 11.80 -9.63
N ASP A 103 -14.95 12.63 -9.53
CA ASP A 103 -15.03 13.94 -10.17
C ASP A 103 -13.87 14.88 -9.82
N VAL A 104 -13.26 14.71 -8.65
CA VAL A 104 -12.08 15.49 -8.23
C VAL A 104 -10.88 15.32 -9.18
N HIS A 105 -10.86 14.29 -10.02
CA HIS A 105 -9.83 14.06 -11.02
C HIS A 105 -10.24 14.43 -12.45
N ASN A 106 -11.54 14.63 -12.69
CA ASN A 106 -12.10 14.73 -14.02
C ASN A 106 -12.77 16.08 -14.29
N ASN A 107 -12.95 16.92 -13.26
CA ASN A 107 -13.60 18.22 -13.40
C ASN A 107 -12.73 19.34 -12.79
N GLU A 108 -12.10 20.13 -13.65
CA GLU A 108 -11.19 21.23 -13.26
C GLU A 108 -11.89 22.37 -12.50
N ASN A 109 -13.22 22.46 -12.57
CA ASN A 109 -13.98 23.47 -11.85
C ASN A 109 -14.21 23.12 -10.37
N ILE A 110 -13.85 21.90 -9.93
CA ILE A 110 -13.97 21.50 -8.52
C ILE A 110 -12.79 22.05 -7.72
N LYS A 111 -13.07 22.67 -6.57
CA LYS A 111 -12.09 23.31 -5.69
C LYS A 111 -10.85 22.45 -5.37
N ASP A 112 -11.02 21.13 -5.23
CA ASP A 112 -9.97 20.20 -4.87
C ASP A 112 -9.44 19.39 -6.08
N TYR A 113 -9.69 19.89 -7.30
CA TYR A 113 -9.19 19.25 -8.52
C TYR A 113 -7.68 19.03 -8.47
N HIS A 114 -7.27 17.85 -8.88
CA HIS A 114 -5.87 17.49 -9.09
C HIS A 114 -5.74 16.28 -10.02
N ILE A 115 -4.61 16.22 -10.71
CA ILE A 115 -4.31 15.10 -11.61
C ILE A 115 -4.16 13.81 -10.81
N PHE A 116 -4.86 12.77 -11.26
CA PHE A 116 -4.78 11.44 -10.66
C PHE A 116 -3.36 10.86 -10.72
N LYS A 117 -2.88 10.40 -9.59
CA LYS A 117 -1.67 9.56 -9.50
C LYS A 117 -1.92 8.45 -8.49
N ARG A 118 -1.51 7.22 -8.86
CA ARG A 118 -1.73 6.03 -8.01
C ARG A 118 -1.03 6.13 -6.67
N ALA A 119 -1.72 5.77 -5.60
CA ALA A 119 -1.11 5.55 -4.30
C ALA A 119 -0.28 4.27 -4.33
N LYS A 120 1.03 4.40 -4.14
CA LYS A 120 1.96 3.29 -4.24
C LYS A 120 2.58 2.95 -2.89
N TYR A 121 2.92 1.67 -2.71
CA TYR A 121 3.66 1.17 -1.57
C TYR A 121 4.87 0.35 -2.00
N VAL A 122 5.87 0.26 -1.14
CA VAL A 122 7.04 -0.62 -1.26
C VAL A 122 7.16 -1.47 0.00
N ILE A 123 7.70 -2.67 -0.14
CA ILE A 123 8.05 -3.54 0.99
C ILE A 123 9.57 -3.64 1.07
N TYR A 124 10.09 -3.49 2.28
CA TYR A 124 11.50 -3.68 2.59
C TYR A 124 11.65 -4.79 3.62
N TYR A 125 12.23 -5.91 3.23
CA TYR A 125 12.59 -7.00 4.12
C TYR A 125 14.01 -7.49 3.81
N PRO A 126 14.72 -8.06 4.79
CA PRO A 126 16.05 -8.57 4.57
C PRO A 126 15.97 -9.81 3.68
N ASP A 127 16.61 -9.76 2.55
CA ASP A 127 16.85 -10.95 1.78
C ASP A 127 18.26 -10.95 1.20
N SER A 128 18.81 -12.16 1.03
CA SER A 128 20.23 -12.43 0.89
C SER A 128 20.80 -12.25 -0.52
N LYS A 129 19.98 -11.88 -1.53
CA LYS A 129 20.46 -11.77 -2.91
C LYS A 129 20.93 -10.35 -3.24
N GLU A 130 22.12 -10.21 -3.81
CA GLU A 130 22.72 -8.90 -4.18
C GLU A 130 21.84 -8.03 -5.09
N ILE A 131 21.10 -8.64 -6.01
CA ILE A 131 20.18 -7.94 -6.91
C ILE A 131 19.09 -7.21 -6.10
N ILE A 132 18.62 -7.81 -5.02
CA ILE A 132 17.59 -7.23 -4.14
C ILE A 132 18.15 -6.05 -3.33
N LYS A 133 19.45 -6.04 -3.03
CA LYS A 133 20.09 -4.92 -2.32
C LYS A 133 20.06 -3.63 -3.12
N VAL A 134 20.37 -3.69 -4.41
CA VAL A 134 20.32 -2.52 -5.31
C VAL A 134 18.90 -1.97 -5.43
N THR A 135 17.90 -2.82 -5.50
CA THR A 135 16.50 -2.43 -5.57
C THR A 135 15.98 -1.82 -4.27
N LYS A 136 16.47 -2.30 -3.11
CA LYS A 136 16.16 -1.74 -1.78
C LYS A 136 16.66 -0.31 -1.63
N GLU A 137 17.91 -0.05 -2.02
CA GLU A 137 18.49 1.29 -1.99
C GLU A 137 17.75 2.25 -2.94
N ALA A 138 17.34 1.80 -4.11
CA ALA A 138 16.54 2.57 -5.04
C ALA A 138 15.16 2.91 -4.47
N ALA A 139 14.50 1.96 -3.78
CA ALA A 139 13.23 2.17 -3.10
C ALA A 139 13.34 3.21 -1.97
N LEU A 140 14.40 3.10 -1.15
CA LEU A 140 14.70 4.07 -0.09
C LEU A 140 14.98 5.45 -0.64
N LYS A 141 15.82 5.57 -1.66
CA LYS A 141 16.14 6.82 -2.33
C LYS A 141 14.90 7.48 -2.92
N LYS A 142 14.04 6.69 -3.57
CA LYS A 142 12.78 7.16 -4.14
C LYS A 142 11.82 7.65 -3.05
N PHE A 143 11.64 6.86 -1.99
CA PHE A 143 10.76 7.20 -0.87
C PHE A 143 11.22 8.47 -0.14
N SER A 144 12.52 8.59 0.17
CA SER A 144 13.11 9.73 0.90
C SER A 144 13.39 10.96 0.04
N SER A 145 13.15 10.89 -1.27
CA SER A 145 13.38 11.99 -2.20
C SER A 145 12.60 13.26 -1.83
N SER A 146 13.19 14.43 -2.06
CA SER A 146 12.51 15.72 -1.88
C SER A 146 11.28 15.86 -2.76
N ASN A 147 11.31 15.28 -3.96
CA ASN A 147 10.18 15.27 -4.90
C ASN A 147 9.01 14.37 -4.43
N ASN A 148 9.29 13.44 -3.50
CA ASN A 148 8.29 12.56 -2.92
C ASN A 148 7.69 13.08 -1.60
N LYS A 149 7.90 14.34 -1.26
CA LYS A 149 7.46 14.98 0.00
C LYS A 149 6.00 14.66 0.41
N TYR A 150 5.12 14.51 -0.55
CA TYR A 150 3.69 14.26 -0.34
C TYR A 150 3.26 12.81 -0.67
N GLY A 151 4.22 11.92 -0.95
CA GLY A 151 3.92 10.53 -1.29
C GLY A 151 3.48 10.32 -2.75
N LYS A 152 3.83 11.24 -3.64
CA LYS A 152 3.46 11.23 -5.07
C LYS A 152 4.07 10.06 -5.83
N GLU A 153 5.29 9.67 -5.49
CA GLU A 153 5.99 8.54 -6.12
C GLU A 153 5.80 7.24 -5.34
N VAL A 154 5.99 7.27 -4.03
CA VAL A 154 5.74 6.18 -3.09
C VAL A 154 5.14 6.77 -1.83
N LYS A 155 3.92 6.39 -1.49
CA LYS A 155 3.21 6.91 -0.32
C LYS A 155 3.55 6.14 0.96
N ILE A 156 3.68 4.81 0.84
CA ILE A 156 3.82 3.91 1.98
C ILE A 156 5.11 3.10 1.85
N PHE A 157 5.87 3.07 2.93
CA PHE A 157 7.02 2.19 3.09
C PHE A 157 6.72 1.18 4.19
N ILE A 158 6.72 -0.10 3.85
CA ILE A 158 6.52 -1.20 4.79
C ILE A 158 7.88 -1.79 5.09
N GLY A 159 8.29 -1.74 6.35
CA GLY A 159 9.57 -2.24 6.82
C GLY A 159 9.45 -3.35 7.86
N THR A 160 10.49 -4.16 7.93
CA THR A 160 10.67 -5.16 8.97
C THR A 160 11.86 -4.78 9.86
N ARG A 161 12.28 -5.66 10.76
CA ARG A 161 13.43 -5.45 11.66
C ARG A 161 14.71 -4.97 10.94
N ALA A 162 14.89 -5.36 9.67
CA ALA A 162 16.03 -4.90 8.86
C ALA A 162 16.07 -3.39 8.61
N VAL A 163 14.96 -2.70 8.86
CA VAL A 163 14.81 -1.26 8.68
C VAL A 163 15.03 -0.50 10.00
N SER A 164 15.10 -1.21 11.13
CA SER A 164 15.22 -0.59 12.46
C SER A 164 16.56 0.08 12.70
N GLU A 165 17.59 -0.25 11.92
CA GLU A 165 18.93 0.26 12.09
C GLU A 165 19.42 1.00 10.85
N GLY A 166 19.84 2.26 11.03
CA GLY A 166 20.58 3.01 10.01
C GLY A 166 19.77 3.70 8.91
N LEU A 167 18.45 3.78 9.01
CA LEU A 167 17.65 4.51 8.04
C LEU A 167 17.18 5.87 8.59
N ASP A 168 17.60 6.93 7.93
CA ASP A 168 17.13 8.30 8.21
C ASP A 168 15.94 8.65 7.30
N PHE A 169 14.76 8.43 7.79
CA PHE A 169 13.53 8.83 7.11
C PHE A 169 13.18 10.29 7.39
N LYS A 170 13.24 11.10 6.37
CA LYS A 170 12.78 12.49 6.46
C LYS A 170 11.30 12.60 6.05
N ARG A 171 10.57 13.50 6.70
CA ARG A 171 9.20 13.90 6.32
C ARG A 171 8.13 12.83 6.49
N ILE A 172 8.35 11.81 7.32
CA ILE A 172 7.30 10.86 7.71
C ILE A 172 6.18 11.61 8.43
N ARG A 173 4.94 11.33 8.06
CA ARG A 173 3.74 11.91 8.66
C ARG A 173 3.01 10.96 9.59
N GLN A 174 3.11 9.68 9.30
CA GLN A 174 2.53 8.63 10.15
C GLN A 174 3.49 7.46 10.27
N VAL A 175 3.52 6.89 11.46
CA VAL A 175 4.19 5.62 11.75
C VAL A 175 3.16 4.69 12.40
N HIS A 176 3.04 3.48 11.89
CA HIS A 176 2.20 2.45 12.49
C HIS A 176 3.05 1.20 12.76
N ILE A 177 2.98 0.71 13.98
CA ILE A 177 3.58 -0.56 14.41
C ILE A 177 2.46 -1.58 14.47
N ILE A 178 2.64 -2.71 13.77
CA ILE A 178 1.55 -3.66 13.48
C ILE A 178 1.57 -4.87 14.42
N ASP A 179 2.64 -5.09 15.12
CA ASP A 179 2.82 -6.25 16.02
C ASP A 179 1.88 -6.26 17.23
#